data_d9d7aceb86d3df544102c671a4828b10
#
_entry.id   d9d7aceb86d3df544102c671a4828b10
#
_cell.length_a   1.000
_cell.length_b   1.000
_cell.length_c   1.000
_cell.angle_alpha   90.00
_cell.angle_beta   90.00
_cell.angle_gamma   90.00
#
_symmetry.space_group_name_H-M   'P 1'
#
loop_
_entity.id
_entity.type
_entity.pdbx_description
1 polymer ?
#
loop_
_entity_poly.entity_id
_entity_poly.type
_entity_poly.pdbx_seq_one_letter_code
_entity_poly.pdbx_strand_id
1 'polypeptide(L)'
;MIKKRSYFIGLTLLVLVVSSGFITFKEEKLEGFHLSNSEVIKYHVPNEYENEEVVIPVKVPHVGKSFAGFAQKMAYKESRGILHLVNPYGYMGKYQFGRSTLRTVGVYDFQEFLRNAVWQDKAFEALIARNKWELRKEIQKYSGRIINGVEITESGLV
;
A
#
# COMPACT_ATOMS: atom_id res chain seq x y z
N MET A 1 9.47 63.37 28.68
CA MET A 1 8.99 62.09 29.31
C MET A 1 7.64 61.60 28.77
N ILE A 2 6.95 62.34 27.93
CA ILE A 2 5.58 62.01 27.43
C ILE A 2 5.61 60.93 26.28
N LYS A 3 6.63 60.94 25.42
CA LYS A 3 6.69 60.04 24.26
C LYS A 3 6.78 58.55 24.62
N LYS A 4 7.46 58.15 25.70
CA LYS A 4 7.60 56.73 26.11
C LYS A 4 6.29 56.12 26.64
N ARG A 5 5.43 56.91 27.29
CA ARG A 5 4.11 56.45 27.78
C ARG A 5 3.14 56.12 26.63
N SER A 6 3.22 56.94 25.56
CA SER A 6 2.33 56.74 24.38
C SER A 6 2.64 55.44 23.63
N TYR A 7 3.92 55.03 23.53
CA TYR A 7 4.32 53.76 22.95
C TYR A 7 3.88 52.54 23.77
N PHE A 8 3.93 52.67 25.11
CA PHE A 8 3.50 51.60 26.02
C PHE A 8 1.98 51.38 25.90
N ILE A 9 1.19 52.40 25.80
CA ILE A 9 -0.28 52.32 25.63
C ILE A 9 -0.62 51.74 24.26
N GLY A 10 0.09 52.12 23.20
CA GLY A 10 -0.07 51.56 21.87
C GLY A 10 0.27 50.07 21.80
N LEU A 11 1.36 49.65 22.46
CA LEU A 11 1.79 48.24 22.50
C LEU A 11 0.82 47.36 23.29
N THR A 12 0.31 47.83 24.42
CA THR A 12 -0.67 47.11 25.23
C THR A 12 -2.02 47.00 24.50
N LEU A 13 -2.44 47.98 23.73
CA LEU A 13 -3.64 47.94 22.90
C LEU A 13 -3.46 46.97 21.75
N LEU A 14 -2.28 46.93 21.12
CA LEU A 14 -1.98 45.98 20.07
C LEU A 14 -2.03 44.52 20.56
N VAL A 15 -1.42 44.26 21.75
CA VAL A 15 -1.45 42.93 22.38
C VAL A 15 -2.87 42.49 22.73
N LEU A 16 -3.72 43.42 23.21
CA LEU A 16 -5.14 43.14 23.48
C LEU A 16 -5.92 42.79 22.21
N VAL A 17 -5.67 43.51 21.11
CA VAL A 17 -6.34 43.22 19.82
C VAL A 17 -5.88 41.85 19.25
N VAL A 18 -4.62 41.51 19.40
CA VAL A 18 -4.10 40.20 18.93
C VAL A 18 -4.56 39.05 19.84
N SER A 19 -4.68 39.28 21.14
CA SER A 19 -5.17 38.27 22.10
C SER A 19 -6.71 38.08 22.05
N SER A 20 -7.48 39.07 21.57
CA SER A 20 -8.93 38.96 21.38
C SER A 20 -9.33 38.32 20.04
N GLY A 21 -8.37 37.89 19.26
CA GLY A 21 -8.60 37.06 18.07
C GLY A 21 -9.08 35.64 18.44
N PHE A 22 -10.13 35.54 19.23
CA PHE A 22 -10.96 34.33 19.26
C PHE A 22 -11.58 34.21 17.88
N ILE A 23 -10.88 33.43 17.02
CA ILE A 23 -11.54 32.85 15.87
C ILE A 23 -12.59 31.92 16.45
N THR A 24 -13.83 32.39 16.55
CA THR A 24 -14.96 31.51 16.71
C THR A 24 -14.97 30.63 15.47
N PHE A 25 -14.48 29.40 15.60
CA PHE A 25 -14.75 28.36 14.62
C PHE A 25 -16.28 28.22 14.62
N LYS A 26 -16.89 28.80 13.60
CA LYS A 26 -18.27 28.52 13.27
C LYS A 26 -18.24 27.02 12.92
N GLU A 27 -18.86 26.21 13.77
CA GLU A 27 -19.13 24.82 13.39
C GLU A 27 -20.02 24.89 12.16
N GLU A 28 -19.40 24.70 11.01
CA GLU A 28 -20.14 24.45 9.78
C GLU A 28 -20.79 23.08 9.98
N LYS A 29 -22.06 23.09 10.37
CA LYS A 29 -22.88 21.89 10.31
C LYS A 29 -22.85 21.45 8.86
N LEU A 30 -22.14 20.36 8.59
CA LEU A 30 -22.23 19.65 7.33
C LEU A 30 -23.67 19.17 7.20
N GLU A 31 -24.50 19.96 6.54
CA GLU A 31 -25.86 19.57 6.17
C GLU A 31 -25.73 18.36 5.24
N GLY A 32 -26.23 17.23 5.68
CA GLY A 32 -26.18 15.95 4.97
C GLY A 32 -25.64 14.80 5.80
N PHE A 33 -25.06 15.04 6.97
CA PHE A 33 -24.58 13.99 7.88
C PHE A 33 -25.46 13.84 9.13
N HIS A 34 -26.78 13.93 8.94
CA HIS A 34 -27.72 13.55 9.99
C HIS A 34 -28.18 12.12 9.77
N LEU A 35 -27.50 11.18 10.42
CA LEU A 35 -28.09 9.87 10.66
C LEU A 35 -29.34 10.10 11.49
N SER A 36 -30.51 9.73 10.99
CA SER A 36 -31.73 9.72 11.79
C SER A 36 -31.51 8.79 12.97
N ASN A 37 -32.15 9.06 14.13
CA ASN A 37 -32.01 8.22 15.32
C ASN A 37 -32.42 6.74 15.09
N SER A 38 -33.09 6.44 13.97
CA SER A 38 -33.42 5.08 13.53
C SER A 38 -32.27 4.38 12.78
N GLU A 39 -31.27 5.15 12.30
CA GLU A 39 -30.11 4.65 11.55
C GLU A 39 -28.83 4.59 12.40
N VAL A 40 -28.89 5.02 13.67
CA VAL A 40 -27.84 4.75 14.62
C VAL A 40 -27.84 3.24 14.88
N ILE A 41 -27.13 2.51 14.04
CA ILE A 41 -26.78 1.13 14.30
C ILE A 41 -26.07 1.19 15.66
N LYS A 42 -26.70 0.63 16.70
CA LYS A 42 -26.03 0.41 17.97
C LYS A 42 -24.86 -0.52 17.68
N TYR A 43 -23.71 0.08 17.48
CA TYR A 43 -22.48 -0.69 17.39
C TYR A 43 -22.25 -1.30 18.75
N HIS A 44 -22.72 -2.53 18.91
CA HIS A 44 -22.33 -3.35 20.03
C HIS A 44 -20.92 -3.83 19.73
N VAL A 45 -19.94 -3.34 20.48
CA VAL A 45 -18.59 -3.91 20.47
C VAL A 45 -18.68 -5.12 21.39
N PRO A 46 -18.67 -6.36 20.83
CA PRO A 46 -18.67 -7.56 21.66
C PRO A 46 -17.43 -7.50 22.57
N ASN A 47 -17.60 -7.82 23.84
CA ASN A 47 -16.43 -7.96 24.69
C ASN A 47 -15.69 -9.27 24.35
N GLU A 48 -14.45 -9.40 24.80
CA GLU A 48 -13.53 -10.47 24.40
C GLU A 48 -14.08 -11.90 24.64
N TYR A 49 -15.10 -12.04 25.47
CA TYR A 49 -15.74 -13.31 25.84
C TYR A 49 -17.01 -13.63 25.05
N GLU A 50 -17.55 -12.67 24.27
CA GLU A 50 -18.71 -12.89 23.41
C GLU A 50 -18.31 -13.36 22.01
N ASN A 51 -17.01 -13.38 21.71
CA ASN A 51 -16.45 -13.84 20.45
C ASN A 51 -16.17 -15.35 20.43
N GLU A 52 -17.00 -16.19 21.04
CA GLU A 52 -17.15 -17.56 20.54
C GLU A 52 -17.92 -17.53 19.21
N GLU A 53 -17.48 -16.65 18.32
CA GLU A 53 -17.86 -16.78 16.94
C GLU A 53 -17.37 -18.12 16.45
N VAL A 54 -18.34 -18.93 16.03
CA VAL A 54 -18.11 -19.92 15.01
C VAL A 54 -17.40 -19.20 13.85
N VAL A 55 -16.08 -19.18 13.91
CA VAL A 55 -15.23 -18.75 12.80
C VAL A 55 -15.56 -19.76 11.71
N ILE A 56 -16.62 -19.46 10.92
CA ILE A 56 -16.80 -20.12 9.64
C ILE A 56 -15.55 -19.71 8.87
N PRO A 57 -14.57 -20.63 8.70
CA PRO A 57 -13.39 -20.28 7.93
C PRO A 57 -13.93 -19.90 6.57
N VAL A 58 -13.99 -18.60 6.29
CA VAL A 58 -14.23 -18.13 4.93
C VAL A 58 -13.14 -18.80 4.13
N LYS A 59 -13.50 -19.88 3.45
CA LYS A 59 -12.62 -20.63 2.58
C LYS A 59 -12.31 -19.70 1.42
N VAL A 60 -11.39 -18.75 1.68
CA VAL A 60 -10.86 -17.90 0.63
C VAL A 60 -10.36 -18.89 -0.43
N PRO A 61 -10.91 -18.88 -1.63
CA PRO A 61 -10.43 -19.76 -2.69
C PRO A 61 -8.91 -19.66 -2.68
N HIS A 62 -8.21 -20.77 -2.74
CA HIS A 62 -6.76 -20.86 -2.62
C HIS A 62 -6.04 -20.07 -3.72
N VAL A 63 -6.27 -18.76 -3.76
CA VAL A 63 -5.61 -17.83 -4.68
C VAL A 63 -4.10 -17.82 -4.42
N GLY A 64 -3.69 -18.13 -3.19
CA GLY A 64 -2.29 -18.12 -2.79
C GLY A 64 -1.40 -19.24 -3.37
N LYS A 65 -2.00 -20.32 -3.93
CA LYS A 65 -1.23 -21.40 -4.58
C LYS A 65 -1.24 -21.32 -6.11
N SER A 66 -2.02 -20.43 -6.69
CA SER A 66 -2.01 -20.17 -8.13
C SER A 66 -0.96 -19.14 -8.49
N PHE A 67 -0.41 -19.22 -9.71
CA PHE A 67 0.50 -18.19 -10.22
C PHE A 67 -0.14 -16.78 -10.20
N ALA A 68 -1.40 -16.67 -10.54
CA ALA A 68 -2.13 -15.41 -10.49
C ALA A 68 -2.20 -14.83 -9.07
N GLY A 69 -2.46 -15.65 -8.06
CA GLY A 69 -2.45 -15.21 -6.66
C GLY A 69 -1.07 -14.78 -6.18
N PHE A 70 -0.04 -15.51 -6.59
CA PHE A 70 1.34 -15.13 -6.33
C PHE A 70 1.69 -13.77 -6.98
N ALA A 71 1.36 -13.58 -8.26
CA ALA A 71 1.61 -12.36 -9.00
C ALA A 71 0.88 -11.15 -8.36
N GLN A 72 -0.39 -11.32 -7.98
CA GLN A 72 -1.15 -10.28 -7.28
C GLN A 72 -0.53 -9.90 -5.93
N LYS A 73 -0.11 -10.90 -5.15
CA LYS A 73 0.54 -10.67 -3.86
C LYS A 73 1.85 -9.91 -4.02
N MET A 74 2.65 -10.25 -5.04
CA MET A 74 3.88 -9.54 -5.38
C MET A 74 3.59 -8.10 -5.80
N ALA A 75 2.66 -7.88 -6.73
CA ALA A 75 2.25 -6.55 -7.14
C ALA A 75 1.78 -5.68 -5.96
N TYR A 76 1.00 -6.27 -5.05
CA TYR A 76 0.56 -5.56 -3.86
C TYR A 76 1.71 -5.19 -2.93
N LYS A 77 2.66 -6.10 -2.70
CA LYS A 77 3.83 -5.89 -1.84
C LYS A 77 4.75 -4.80 -2.42
N GLU A 78 4.98 -4.81 -3.72
CA GLU A 78 5.93 -3.92 -4.39
C GLU A 78 5.38 -2.50 -4.60
N SER A 79 4.11 -2.35 -4.95
CA SER A 79 3.54 -1.06 -5.34
C SER A 79 2.10 -0.83 -4.90
N ARG A 80 1.49 -1.72 -4.10
CA ARG A 80 0.05 -1.77 -3.87
C ARG A 80 -0.76 -1.99 -5.15
N GLY A 81 -0.15 -2.55 -6.18
CA GLY A 81 -0.77 -2.78 -7.49
C GLY A 81 -0.82 -1.55 -8.40
N ILE A 82 -0.11 -0.47 -8.08
CA ILE A 82 -0.13 0.77 -8.84
C ILE A 82 0.69 0.62 -10.14
N LEU A 83 0.01 0.69 -11.30
CA LEU A 83 0.62 0.46 -12.61
C LEU A 83 1.66 1.50 -13.01
N HIS A 84 1.38 2.77 -12.76
CA HIS A 84 2.20 3.90 -13.24
C HIS A 84 3.22 4.39 -12.20
N LEU A 85 3.39 3.65 -11.10
CA LEU A 85 4.35 4.04 -10.07
C LEU A 85 5.78 3.92 -10.58
N VAL A 86 6.54 4.99 -10.41
CA VAL A 86 8.00 4.99 -10.55
C VAL A 86 8.57 5.49 -9.23
N ASN A 87 9.39 4.67 -8.57
CA ASN A 87 9.98 5.06 -7.31
C ASN A 87 11.25 5.94 -7.50
N PRO A 88 11.79 6.56 -6.45
CA PRO A 88 12.98 7.42 -6.56
C PRO A 88 14.23 6.72 -7.12
N TYR A 89 14.30 5.40 -7.07
CA TYR A 89 15.41 4.60 -7.60
C TYR A 89 15.20 4.20 -9.07
N GLY A 90 14.07 4.59 -9.69
CA GLY A 90 13.74 4.30 -11.07
C GLY A 90 13.12 2.93 -11.31
N TYR A 91 12.70 2.21 -10.26
CA TYR A 91 11.88 1.00 -10.41
C TYR A 91 10.45 1.39 -10.76
N MET A 92 9.82 0.62 -11.67
CA MET A 92 8.57 1.02 -12.30
C MET A 92 7.53 -0.09 -12.39
N GLY A 93 6.27 0.35 -12.40
CA GLY A 93 5.09 -0.47 -12.55
C GLY A 93 4.68 -1.21 -11.28
N LYS A 94 3.63 -2.02 -11.38
CA LYS A 94 3.06 -2.73 -10.23
C LYS A 94 4.02 -3.75 -9.60
N TYR A 95 5.01 -4.23 -10.35
CA TYR A 95 6.02 -5.16 -9.87
C TYR A 95 7.39 -4.51 -9.62
N GLN A 96 7.48 -3.18 -9.73
CA GLN A 96 8.70 -2.40 -9.48
C GLN A 96 9.92 -2.92 -10.25
N PHE A 97 9.78 -3.04 -11.56
CA PHE A 97 10.85 -3.48 -12.44
C PHE A 97 11.96 -2.44 -12.61
N GLY A 98 13.20 -2.88 -12.54
CA GLY A 98 14.34 -2.09 -13.00
C GLY A 98 14.42 -2.06 -14.55
N ARG A 99 14.95 -0.97 -15.11
CA ARG A 99 15.09 -0.82 -16.58
C ARG A 99 15.93 -1.92 -17.23
N SER A 100 17.00 -2.36 -16.58
CA SER A 100 17.82 -3.47 -17.06
C SER A 100 17.00 -4.76 -17.13
N THR A 101 16.25 -5.08 -16.09
CA THR A 101 15.39 -6.26 -16.03
C THR A 101 14.33 -6.23 -17.12
N LEU A 102 13.69 -5.08 -17.35
CA LEU A 102 12.70 -4.93 -18.43
C LEU A 102 13.30 -5.23 -19.80
N ARG A 103 14.51 -4.74 -20.07
CA ARG A 103 15.22 -5.03 -21.34
C ARG A 103 15.52 -6.53 -21.49
N THR A 104 15.86 -7.24 -20.42
CA THR A 104 16.12 -8.68 -20.48
C THR A 104 14.89 -9.52 -20.81
N VAL A 105 13.70 -8.98 -20.54
CA VAL A 105 12.41 -9.60 -20.89
C VAL A 105 11.77 -8.97 -22.14
N GLY A 106 12.54 -8.19 -22.91
CA GLY A 106 12.12 -7.65 -24.21
C GLY A 106 11.28 -6.38 -24.15
N VAL A 107 11.22 -5.70 -23.02
CA VAL A 107 10.50 -4.43 -22.88
C VAL A 107 11.45 -3.26 -23.01
N TYR A 108 11.25 -2.45 -24.07
CA TYR A 108 12.08 -1.28 -24.38
C TYR A 108 11.29 0.04 -24.28
N ASP A 109 9.98 0.01 -24.52
CA ASP A 109 9.09 1.15 -24.34
C ASP A 109 8.55 1.17 -22.89
N PHE A 110 9.22 1.96 -22.06
CA PHE A 110 8.87 2.06 -20.63
C PHE A 110 7.62 2.92 -20.40
N GLN A 111 7.27 3.81 -21.31
CA GLN A 111 6.08 4.65 -21.18
C GLN A 111 4.82 3.82 -21.46
N GLU A 112 4.84 3.04 -22.53
CA GLU A 112 3.75 2.11 -22.82
C GLU A 112 3.64 1.01 -21.76
N PHE A 113 4.78 0.50 -21.27
CA PHE A 113 4.81 -0.48 -20.17
C PHE A 113 4.07 0.04 -18.94
N LEU A 114 4.28 1.29 -18.53
CA LEU A 114 3.62 1.88 -17.36
C LEU A 114 2.10 2.05 -17.54
N ARG A 115 1.60 2.09 -18.77
CA ARG A 115 0.17 2.24 -19.06
C ARG A 115 -0.54 0.91 -19.27
N ASN A 116 0.21 -0.17 -19.49
CA ASN A 116 -0.34 -1.43 -19.96
C ASN A 116 -0.21 -2.53 -18.88
N ALA A 117 -1.32 -2.83 -18.21
CA ALA A 117 -1.35 -3.87 -17.17
C ALA A 117 -0.96 -5.25 -17.68
N VAL A 118 -1.38 -5.58 -18.91
CA VAL A 118 -1.12 -6.90 -19.54
C VAL A 118 0.37 -7.04 -19.85
N TRP A 119 1.03 -5.97 -20.31
CA TRP A 119 2.47 -6.01 -20.51
C TRP A 119 3.24 -6.21 -19.22
N GLN A 120 2.78 -5.60 -18.13
CA GLN A 120 3.41 -5.78 -16.83
C GLN A 120 3.28 -7.23 -16.35
N ASP A 121 2.12 -7.86 -16.54
CA ASP A 121 1.93 -9.26 -16.20
C ASP A 121 2.80 -10.19 -17.06
N LYS A 122 2.83 -9.98 -18.38
CA LYS A 122 3.68 -10.77 -19.29
C LYS A 122 5.17 -10.62 -18.99
N ALA A 123 5.62 -9.42 -18.65
CA ALA A 123 7.00 -9.20 -18.22
C ALA A 123 7.34 -9.93 -16.94
N PHE A 124 6.40 -9.99 -15.99
CA PHE A 124 6.58 -10.74 -14.75
C PHE A 124 6.64 -12.25 -15.00
N GLU A 125 5.73 -12.80 -15.83
CA GLU A 125 5.78 -14.21 -16.27
C GLU A 125 7.11 -14.55 -16.94
N ALA A 126 7.57 -13.70 -17.86
CA ALA A 126 8.81 -13.89 -18.58
C ALA A 126 10.03 -13.87 -17.62
N LEU A 127 10.02 -12.99 -16.62
CA LEU A 127 11.08 -12.93 -15.60
C LEU A 127 11.12 -14.22 -14.77
N ILE A 128 9.96 -14.69 -14.29
CA ILE A 128 9.87 -15.94 -13.53
C ILE A 128 10.30 -17.14 -14.37
N ALA A 129 9.86 -17.23 -15.64
CA ALA A 129 10.29 -18.30 -16.54
C ALA A 129 11.80 -18.29 -16.77
N ARG A 130 12.39 -17.11 -16.94
CA ARG A 130 13.84 -16.94 -17.06
C ARG A 130 14.57 -17.39 -15.81
N ASN A 131 14.14 -16.95 -14.63
CA ASN A 131 14.73 -17.34 -13.36
C ASN A 131 14.70 -18.86 -13.17
N LYS A 132 13.56 -19.51 -13.49
CA LYS A 132 13.45 -20.99 -13.47
C LYS A 132 14.44 -21.64 -14.40
N TRP A 133 14.61 -21.11 -15.59
CA TRP A 133 15.58 -21.65 -16.55
C TRP A 133 17.03 -21.49 -16.07
N GLU A 134 17.38 -20.34 -15.53
CA GLU A 134 18.71 -20.08 -14.97
C GLU A 134 19.01 -20.98 -13.77
N LEU A 135 18.04 -21.16 -12.87
CA LEU A 135 18.14 -21.95 -11.64
C LEU A 135 17.81 -23.45 -11.83
N ARG A 136 17.60 -23.92 -13.06
CA ARG A 136 17.12 -25.29 -13.31
C ARG A 136 17.97 -26.41 -12.66
N LYS A 137 19.28 -26.20 -12.58
CA LYS A 137 20.18 -27.17 -11.95
C LYS A 137 20.02 -27.21 -10.43
N GLU A 138 19.87 -26.05 -9.83
CA GLU A 138 19.66 -25.88 -8.40
C GLU A 138 18.28 -26.42 -8.00
N ILE A 139 17.24 -26.14 -8.81
CA ILE A 139 15.89 -26.69 -8.63
C ILE A 139 15.94 -28.24 -8.65
N GLN A 140 16.59 -28.85 -9.64
CA GLN A 140 16.72 -30.31 -9.71
C GLN A 140 17.49 -30.89 -8.53
N LYS A 141 18.49 -30.15 -8.04
CA LYS A 141 19.36 -30.63 -6.95
C LYS A 141 18.69 -30.52 -5.58
N TYR A 142 17.92 -29.47 -5.34
CA TYR A 142 17.48 -29.13 -4.00
C TYR A 142 15.97 -29.26 -3.77
N SER A 143 15.13 -29.23 -4.81
CA SER A 143 13.68 -29.38 -4.67
C SER A 143 13.31 -30.69 -3.99
N GLY A 144 12.37 -30.61 -3.04
CA GLY A 144 11.93 -31.75 -2.22
C GLY A 144 12.88 -32.12 -1.06
N ARG A 145 14.01 -31.43 -0.88
CA ARG A 145 14.88 -31.64 0.26
C ARG A 145 14.46 -30.85 1.46
N ILE A 146 14.67 -31.42 2.63
CA ILE A 146 14.47 -30.73 3.91
C ILE A 146 15.82 -30.23 4.40
N ILE A 147 16.01 -28.93 4.57
CA ILE A 147 17.23 -28.32 5.09
C ILE A 147 16.85 -27.50 6.33
N ASN A 148 17.44 -27.83 7.46
CA ASN A 148 17.14 -27.21 8.75
C ASN A 148 15.63 -27.20 9.10
N GLY A 149 14.91 -28.27 8.77
CA GLY A 149 13.48 -28.39 9.02
C GLY A 149 12.56 -27.66 8.01
N VAL A 150 13.14 -27.03 6.98
CA VAL A 150 12.39 -26.35 5.92
C VAL A 150 12.45 -27.15 4.63
N GLU A 151 11.28 -27.48 4.09
CA GLU A 151 11.20 -28.11 2.77
C GLU A 151 11.49 -27.08 1.67
N ILE A 152 12.46 -27.42 0.82
CA ILE A 152 12.84 -26.60 -0.33
C ILE A 152 11.88 -26.93 -1.48
N THR A 153 11.10 -25.95 -1.87
CA THR A 153 10.17 -26.06 -3.00
C THR A 153 10.72 -25.36 -4.24
N GLU A 154 10.28 -25.77 -5.42
CA GLU A 154 10.62 -25.10 -6.69
C GLU A 154 10.28 -23.62 -6.64
N SER A 155 9.07 -23.29 -6.14
CA SER A 155 8.61 -21.91 -6.03
C SER A 155 9.37 -21.08 -4.98
N GLY A 156 10.05 -21.74 -4.03
CA GLY A 156 10.90 -21.06 -3.05
C GLY A 156 12.30 -20.75 -3.54
N LEU A 157 12.71 -21.35 -4.68
CA LEU A 157 14.02 -21.15 -5.31
C LEU A 157 13.99 -20.10 -6.42
N VAL A 158 12.81 -19.72 -6.93
CA VAL A 158 12.61 -18.78 -8.06
C VAL A 158 12.18 -17.42 -7.56
#